data_d086a531c1a1d1ac8e2cf28b059dbbbe
#
_entry.id   d086a531c1a1d1ac8e2cf28b059dbbbe
#
_cell.length_a   1.000
_cell.length_b   1.000
_cell.length_c   1.000
_cell.angle_alpha   90.00
_cell.angle_beta   90.00
_cell.angle_gamma   90.00
#
_symmetry.space_group_name_H-M   'P 1'
#
loop_
_entity.id
_entity.type
_entity.pdbx_description
1 polymer ?
#
loop_
_entity_poly.entity_id
_entity_poly.type
_entity_poly.pdbx_seq_one_letter_code
_entity_poly.pdbx_strand_id
1 'polypeptide(L)'
;MKKLSTSASLPLGVDIGAEFVSIVASDASADGFVVRETKTLEVPSSDGTSFDLKIAETLRALLAAFTTKERRCILAAPSGEVVTRVFRIPPKMRRSEADRAASLEADSIVDWPISERLVALDPIPGKRDEMLLSIARNSTIERLVAVARAAGLKPVAVDVPACAWRRAIPDADAVLDCTSDRAVLVIFSHPVGVTHLFPPRLIDDRLASNVRAAFVDARRDGVADVQRLAILGSRFRYESIEELLRDDGYAICPVALGGVESPTWTFAYGLASWSIALRGLVAV
;
A
#
# COMPACT_ATOMS: atom_id res chain seq x y z
N MET A 1 9.41 -39.72 12.85
CA MET A 1 10.19 -38.63 12.22
C MET A 1 9.41 -37.34 12.34
N LYS A 2 9.76 -36.46 13.28
CA LYS A 2 9.18 -35.11 13.38
C LYS A 2 9.79 -34.23 12.26
N LYS A 3 9.03 -33.94 11.22
CA LYS A 3 9.35 -32.79 10.34
C LYS A 3 9.23 -31.56 11.20
N LEU A 4 10.34 -31.00 11.66
CA LEU A 4 10.42 -29.63 12.11
C LEU A 4 10.16 -28.75 10.88
N SER A 5 8.92 -28.33 10.69
CA SER A 5 8.58 -27.22 9.82
C SER A 5 9.18 -25.98 10.49
N THR A 6 10.40 -25.62 10.10
CA THR A 6 10.93 -24.28 10.41
C THR A 6 10.16 -23.31 9.55
N SER A 7 9.01 -22.84 10.04
CA SER A 7 8.34 -21.70 9.41
C SER A 7 9.29 -20.51 9.57
N ALA A 8 9.82 -20.03 8.45
CA ALA A 8 10.67 -18.84 8.47
C ALA A 8 9.78 -17.61 8.72
N SER A 9 10.13 -16.84 9.74
CA SER A 9 9.46 -15.56 10.00
C SER A 9 9.67 -14.61 8.83
N LEU A 10 8.58 -14.08 8.31
CA LEU A 10 8.60 -13.08 7.24
C LEU A 10 8.81 -11.68 7.84
N PRO A 11 9.28 -10.70 7.04
CA PRO A 11 9.30 -9.31 7.47
C PRO A 11 7.92 -8.83 7.91
N LEU A 12 7.87 -7.97 8.93
CA LEU A 12 6.64 -7.35 9.38
C LEU A 12 6.06 -6.45 8.29
N GLY A 13 4.75 -6.49 8.07
CA GLY A 13 4.04 -5.45 7.34
C GLY A 13 3.75 -4.29 8.29
N VAL A 14 4.18 -3.08 7.95
CA VAL A 14 4.02 -1.91 8.81
C VAL A 14 3.34 -0.79 8.03
N ASP A 15 2.13 -0.48 8.42
CA ASP A 15 1.37 0.65 7.93
C ASP A 15 1.53 1.84 8.89
N ILE A 16 1.96 2.98 8.35
CA ILE A 16 2.14 4.24 9.08
C ILE A 16 1.14 5.25 8.55
N GLY A 17 -0.06 5.23 9.12
CA GLY A 17 -1.10 6.20 8.85
C GLY A 17 -0.99 7.46 9.73
N ALA A 18 -1.81 8.47 9.42
CA ALA A 18 -1.87 9.71 10.19
C ALA A 18 -2.57 9.53 11.55
N GLU A 19 -3.58 8.68 11.61
CA GLU A 19 -4.40 8.44 12.80
C GLU A 19 -4.01 7.12 13.49
N PHE A 20 -3.58 6.12 12.73
CA PHE A 20 -3.28 4.78 13.23
C PHE A 20 -1.97 4.27 12.67
N VAL A 21 -1.31 3.44 13.45
CA VAL A 21 -0.19 2.61 13.02
C VAL A 21 -0.57 1.16 13.22
N SER A 22 -0.38 0.35 12.19
CA SER A 22 -0.70 -1.08 12.22
C SER A 22 0.52 -1.93 11.89
N ILE A 23 0.67 -3.05 12.60
CA ILE A 23 1.73 -4.04 12.32
C ILE A 23 1.11 -5.42 12.17
N VAL A 24 1.53 -6.14 11.14
CA VAL A 24 1.21 -7.55 10.91
C VAL A 24 2.48 -8.38 10.93
N ALA A 25 2.50 -9.38 11.78
CA ALA A 25 3.52 -10.43 11.80
C ALA A 25 2.99 -11.71 11.16
N SER A 26 3.78 -12.33 10.29
CA SER A 26 3.40 -13.52 9.54
C SER A 26 4.56 -14.48 9.35
N ASP A 27 4.24 -15.73 9.07
CA ASP A 27 5.21 -16.77 8.73
C ASP A 27 4.92 -17.36 7.36
N ALA A 28 5.97 -17.83 6.69
CA ALA A 28 5.82 -18.59 5.45
C ALA A 28 5.09 -19.92 5.73
N SER A 29 4.15 -20.26 4.86
CA SER A 29 3.45 -21.57 4.87
C SER A 29 3.54 -22.21 3.49
N ALA A 30 3.11 -23.48 3.39
CA ALA A 30 3.07 -24.19 2.12
C ALA A 30 2.10 -23.53 1.12
N ASP A 31 1.03 -22.94 1.64
CA ASP A 31 -0.05 -22.32 0.84
C ASP A 31 0.09 -20.78 0.76
N GLY A 32 1.28 -20.23 1.06
CA GLY A 32 1.52 -18.80 1.01
C GLY A 32 2.08 -18.26 2.34
N PHE A 33 1.25 -17.63 3.18
CA PHE A 33 1.66 -17.18 4.51
C PHE A 33 0.49 -17.21 5.50
N VAL A 34 0.85 -17.28 6.78
CA VAL A 34 -0.10 -17.30 7.90
C VAL A 34 0.17 -16.11 8.81
N VAL A 35 -0.88 -15.32 9.06
CA VAL A 35 -0.81 -14.23 10.05
C VAL A 35 -0.68 -14.83 11.46
N ARG A 36 0.32 -14.38 12.18
CA ARG A 36 0.61 -14.77 13.57
C ARG A 36 0.01 -13.81 14.57
N GLU A 37 0.21 -12.53 14.31
CA GLU A 37 -0.15 -11.49 15.25
C GLU A 37 -0.40 -10.18 14.49
N THR A 38 -1.42 -9.46 14.91
CA THR A 38 -1.75 -8.14 14.38
C THR A 38 -1.98 -7.18 15.54
N LYS A 39 -1.52 -5.96 15.39
CA LYS A 39 -1.82 -4.89 16.36
C LYS A 39 -1.94 -3.56 15.65
N THR A 40 -2.86 -2.74 16.16
CA THR A 40 -3.07 -1.36 15.72
C THR A 40 -3.10 -0.46 16.95
N LEU A 41 -2.46 0.69 16.91
CA LEU A 41 -2.57 1.74 17.89
C LEU A 41 -2.89 3.07 17.22
N GLU A 42 -3.68 3.87 17.89
CA GLU A 42 -3.95 5.26 17.52
C GLU A 42 -2.71 6.12 17.76
N VAL A 43 -2.43 7.01 16.82
CA VAL A 43 -1.37 8.01 16.97
C VAL A 43 -1.92 9.17 17.82
N PRO A 44 -1.30 9.49 18.97
CA PRO A 44 -1.80 10.56 19.83
C PRO A 44 -1.91 11.90 19.09
N SER A 45 -2.99 12.62 19.35
CA SER A 45 -3.20 13.96 18.81
C SER A 45 -2.07 14.93 19.19
N SER A 46 -1.97 16.03 18.44
CA SER A 46 -0.85 16.98 18.57
C SER A 46 -0.85 17.70 19.94
N ASP A 47 0.27 17.60 20.64
CA ASP A 47 0.58 18.28 21.90
C ASP A 47 1.83 19.18 21.79
N GLY A 48 2.22 19.56 20.57
CA GLY A 48 3.46 20.27 20.25
C GLY A 48 4.65 19.36 19.92
N THR A 49 4.55 18.04 20.13
CA THR A 49 5.58 17.08 19.76
C THR A 49 5.60 16.86 18.24
N SER A 50 6.77 16.67 17.65
CA SER A 50 6.93 16.35 16.25
C SER A 50 6.14 15.09 15.89
N PHE A 51 5.42 15.11 14.78
CA PHE A 51 4.64 13.97 14.28
C PHE A 51 5.49 12.72 14.12
N ASP A 52 6.70 12.85 13.57
CA ASP A 52 7.62 11.72 13.36
C ASP A 52 8.05 11.07 14.69
N LEU A 53 8.24 11.86 15.72
CA LEU A 53 8.58 11.34 17.05
C LEU A 53 7.42 10.54 17.63
N LYS A 54 6.19 11.04 17.50
CA LYS A 54 4.98 10.33 17.95
C LYS A 54 4.79 9.00 17.24
N ILE A 55 4.97 8.99 15.92
CA ILE A 55 4.93 7.74 15.14
C ILE A 55 5.98 6.76 15.65
N ALA A 56 7.21 7.21 15.87
CA ALA A 56 8.29 6.34 16.35
C ALA A 56 7.99 5.79 17.75
N GLU A 57 7.38 6.58 18.64
CA GLU A 57 6.95 6.14 19.97
C GLU A 57 5.79 5.16 19.91
N THR A 58 4.78 5.41 19.08
CA THR A 58 3.65 4.51 18.85
C THR A 58 4.14 3.16 18.31
N LEU A 59 5.05 3.18 17.33
CA LEU A 59 5.68 1.96 16.80
C LEU A 59 6.45 1.19 17.88
N ARG A 60 7.21 1.87 18.74
CA ARG A 60 7.89 1.21 19.87
C ARG A 60 6.92 0.56 20.83
N ALA A 61 5.83 1.25 21.17
CA ALA A 61 4.78 0.69 22.05
C ALA A 61 4.14 -0.55 21.43
N LEU A 62 3.81 -0.49 20.11
CA LEU A 62 3.32 -1.66 19.38
C LEU A 62 4.32 -2.82 19.44
N LEU A 63 5.59 -2.57 19.10
CA LEU A 63 6.62 -3.60 19.07
C LEU A 63 6.88 -4.22 20.44
N ALA A 64 6.74 -3.45 21.52
CA ALA A 64 6.86 -3.98 22.89
C ALA A 64 5.73 -4.94 23.25
N ALA A 65 4.55 -4.74 22.62
CA ALA A 65 3.39 -5.59 22.84
C ALA A 65 3.36 -6.83 21.93
N PHE A 66 4.27 -6.96 20.95
CA PHE A 66 4.39 -8.13 20.09
C PHE A 66 5.21 -9.26 20.74
N THR A 67 4.80 -10.50 20.50
CA THR A 67 5.54 -11.69 20.95
C THR A 67 6.72 -12.01 20.05
N THR A 68 6.65 -11.66 18.76
CA THR A 68 7.72 -11.87 17.79
C THR A 68 8.93 -10.96 18.04
N LYS A 69 10.13 -11.52 17.81
CA LYS A 69 11.38 -10.74 17.81
C LYS A 69 11.79 -10.26 16.42
N GLU A 70 10.97 -10.52 15.37
CA GLU A 70 11.23 -10.00 14.04
C GLU A 70 11.23 -8.47 14.06
N ARG A 71 12.17 -7.86 13.38
CA ARG A 71 12.32 -6.41 13.28
C ARG A 71 12.48 -5.95 11.84
N ARG A 72 12.77 -6.89 10.91
CA ARG A 72 12.74 -6.57 9.47
C ARG A 72 11.31 -6.20 9.10
N CYS A 73 11.14 -5.17 8.31
CA CYS A 73 9.80 -4.72 7.94
C CYS A 73 9.73 -4.23 6.51
N ILE A 74 8.52 -4.29 5.97
CA ILE A 74 8.10 -3.66 4.73
C ILE A 74 7.24 -2.46 5.11
N LEU A 75 7.58 -1.30 4.59
CA LEU A 75 6.82 -0.06 4.71
C LEU A 75 6.08 0.21 3.41
N ALA A 76 5.18 1.19 3.42
CA ALA A 76 4.58 1.73 2.20
C ALA A 76 4.95 3.19 2.01
N ALA A 77 5.23 3.58 0.78
CA ALA A 77 5.29 5.00 0.44
C ALA A 77 3.89 5.63 0.62
N PRO A 78 3.78 6.90 1.05
CA PRO A 78 2.48 7.57 1.11
C PRO A 78 1.82 7.63 -0.27
N SER A 79 0.52 7.35 -0.34
CA SER A 79 -0.23 7.20 -1.61
C SER A 79 -0.15 8.42 -2.53
N GLY A 80 0.02 9.62 -2.00
CA GLY A 80 0.16 10.86 -2.78
C GLY A 80 1.59 11.19 -3.22
N GLU A 81 2.59 10.39 -2.82
CA GLU A 81 4.02 10.71 -3.00
C GLU A 81 4.76 9.65 -3.81
N VAL A 82 4.02 8.78 -4.48
CA VAL A 82 4.56 7.80 -5.41
C VAL A 82 3.75 7.82 -6.70
N VAL A 83 4.46 7.86 -7.81
CA VAL A 83 3.88 7.75 -9.16
C VAL A 83 4.31 6.43 -9.76
N THR A 84 3.38 5.72 -10.38
CA THR A 84 3.65 4.43 -11.01
C THR A 84 3.22 4.43 -12.47
N ARG A 85 3.99 3.72 -13.30
CA ARG A 85 3.71 3.52 -14.72
C ARG A 85 4.12 2.12 -15.15
N VAL A 86 3.48 1.60 -16.20
CA VAL A 86 4.00 0.46 -16.94
C VAL A 86 5.08 0.96 -17.88
N PHE A 87 6.28 0.43 -17.73
CA PHE A 87 7.43 0.74 -18.56
C PHE A 87 7.74 -0.45 -19.47
N ARG A 88 7.69 -0.24 -20.77
CA ARG A 88 7.97 -1.28 -21.76
C ARG A 88 9.46 -1.32 -22.07
N ILE A 89 10.05 -2.49 -21.93
CA ILE A 89 11.46 -2.73 -22.24
C ILE A 89 11.57 -3.35 -23.63
N PRO A 90 12.33 -2.74 -24.55
CA PRO A 90 12.65 -3.37 -25.84
C PRO A 90 13.33 -4.71 -25.65
N PRO A 91 13.06 -5.70 -26.53
CA PRO A 91 13.72 -6.98 -26.50
C PRO A 91 15.26 -6.82 -26.51
N LYS A 92 15.95 -7.57 -25.63
CA LYS A 92 17.41 -7.58 -25.48
C LYS A 92 18.02 -6.35 -24.78
N MET A 93 17.25 -5.40 -24.27
CA MET A 93 17.75 -4.30 -23.46
C MET A 93 18.32 -4.86 -22.14
N ARG A 94 19.51 -4.44 -21.76
CA ARG A 94 20.14 -4.83 -20.50
C ARG A 94 19.47 -4.09 -19.34
N ARG A 95 19.52 -4.66 -18.14
CA ARG A 95 18.95 -4.03 -16.95
C ARG A 95 19.46 -2.59 -16.73
N SER A 96 20.77 -2.38 -16.82
CA SER A 96 21.37 -1.05 -16.65
C SER A 96 20.96 -0.03 -17.72
N GLU A 97 20.60 -0.49 -18.91
CA GLU A 97 20.05 0.35 -19.98
C GLU A 97 18.60 0.70 -19.67
N ALA A 98 17.82 -0.28 -19.17
CA ALA A 98 16.44 -0.08 -18.74
C ALA A 98 16.37 0.91 -17.57
N ASP A 99 17.27 0.79 -16.58
CA ASP A 99 17.32 1.70 -15.42
C ASP A 99 17.63 3.15 -15.85
N ARG A 100 18.53 3.35 -16.84
CA ARG A 100 18.79 4.68 -17.42
C ARG A 100 17.58 5.21 -18.20
N ALA A 101 16.96 4.37 -19.02
CA ALA A 101 15.78 4.75 -19.79
C ALA A 101 14.61 5.11 -18.86
N ALA A 102 14.42 4.36 -17.78
CA ALA A 102 13.43 4.67 -16.75
C ALA A 102 13.70 6.02 -16.05
N SER A 103 14.96 6.33 -15.78
CA SER A 103 15.34 7.64 -15.22
C SER A 103 15.03 8.79 -16.17
N LEU A 104 15.22 8.59 -17.48
CA LEU A 104 14.85 9.59 -18.50
C LEU A 104 13.32 9.69 -18.66
N GLU A 105 12.60 8.56 -18.61
CA GLU A 105 11.13 8.56 -18.63
C GLU A 105 10.55 9.31 -17.43
N ALA A 106 11.16 9.16 -16.27
CA ALA A 106 10.77 9.88 -15.06
C ALA A 106 10.82 11.41 -15.22
N ASP A 107 11.70 11.95 -16.09
CA ASP A 107 11.76 13.39 -16.40
C ASP A 107 10.48 13.89 -17.08
N SER A 108 9.79 13.04 -17.81
CA SER A 108 8.51 13.38 -18.48
C SER A 108 7.29 13.21 -17.57
N ILE A 109 7.43 12.49 -16.44
CA ILE A 109 6.32 12.11 -15.57
C ILE A 109 6.22 13.04 -14.35
N VAL A 110 7.36 13.43 -13.79
CA VAL A 110 7.42 14.28 -12.60
C VAL A 110 8.37 15.45 -12.82
N ASP A 111 8.02 16.61 -12.28
CA ASP A 111 8.81 17.85 -12.34
C ASP A 111 9.88 17.97 -11.23
N TRP A 112 10.09 16.92 -10.45
CA TRP A 112 11.06 16.91 -9.35
C TRP A 112 12.50 16.85 -9.91
N PRO A 113 13.47 17.52 -9.29
CA PRO A 113 14.88 17.39 -9.66
C PRO A 113 15.38 15.95 -9.59
N ILE A 114 16.32 15.57 -10.46
CA ILE A 114 16.87 14.20 -10.50
C ILE A 114 17.43 13.79 -9.13
N SER A 115 18.07 14.72 -8.41
CA SER A 115 18.64 14.48 -7.07
C SER A 115 17.60 14.23 -5.98
N GLU A 116 16.34 14.57 -6.23
CA GLU A 116 15.23 14.40 -5.29
C GLU A 116 14.36 13.19 -5.58
N ARG A 117 14.69 12.41 -6.61
CA ARG A 117 13.89 11.26 -7.06
C ARG A 117 14.58 9.95 -6.73
N LEU A 118 13.76 9.00 -6.29
CA LEU A 118 14.05 7.57 -6.35
C LEU A 118 13.26 6.98 -7.51
N VAL A 119 13.95 6.27 -8.38
CA VAL A 119 13.35 5.57 -9.52
C VAL A 119 13.64 4.09 -9.37
N ALA A 120 12.61 3.26 -9.41
CA ALA A 120 12.73 1.82 -9.35
C ALA A 120 11.98 1.17 -10.52
N LEU A 121 12.53 0.06 -11.02
CA LEU A 121 11.92 -0.82 -11.99
C LEU A 121 11.76 -2.21 -11.39
N ASP A 122 10.55 -2.72 -11.36
CA ASP A 122 10.27 -4.06 -10.88
C ASP A 122 9.60 -4.92 -11.95
N PRO A 123 9.95 -6.22 -12.04
CA PRO A 123 9.32 -7.12 -13.01
C PRO A 123 7.82 -7.25 -12.71
N ILE A 124 7.00 -7.22 -13.76
CA ILE A 124 5.58 -7.55 -13.66
C ILE A 124 5.42 -9.04 -13.88
N PRO A 125 4.85 -9.81 -12.92
CA PRO A 125 4.65 -11.23 -13.08
C PRO A 125 3.86 -11.57 -14.35
N GLY A 126 4.37 -12.55 -15.11
CA GLY A 126 3.74 -12.99 -16.36
C GLY A 126 3.99 -12.09 -17.57
N LYS A 127 4.71 -10.96 -17.38
CA LYS A 127 5.07 -10.04 -18.47
C LYS A 127 6.58 -10.03 -18.67
N ARG A 128 7.04 -10.26 -19.90
CA ARG A 128 8.49 -10.30 -20.21
C ARG A 128 9.07 -8.94 -20.52
N ASP A 129 8.26 -8.10 -21.13
CA ASP A 129 8.67 -6.83 -21.75
C ASP A 129 8.08 -5.62 -21.01
N GLU A 130 7.40 -5.86 -19.90
CA GLU A 130 6.78 -4.81 -19.09
C GLU A 130 7.33 -4.84 -17.67
N MET A 131 7.69 -3.68 -17.16
CA MET A 131 8.16 -3.46 -15.80
C MET A 131 7.28 -2.42 -15.12
N LEU A 132 7.17 -2.51 -13.84
CA LEU A 132 6.60 -1.46 -13.01
C LEU A 132 7.68 -0.39 -12.79
N LEU A 133 7.48 0.78 -13.38
CA LEU A 133 8.24 1.99 -13.06
C LEU A 133 7.57 2.66 -11.87
N SER A 134 8.35 2.91 -10.84
CA SER A 134 7.90 3.61 -9.64
C SER A 134 8.84 4.79 -9.37
N ILE A 135 8.25 5.95 -9.09
CA ILE A 135 8.98 7.20 -8.83
C ILE A 135 8.48 7.76 -7.51
N ALA A 136 9.37 8.02 -6.57
CA ALA A 136 9.05 8.61 -5.29
C ALA A 136 10.03 9.74 -4.93
N ARG A 137 9.64 10.66 -4.03
CA ARG A 137 10.58 11.64 -3.48
C ARG A 137 11.56 10.97 -2.52
N ASN A 138 12.84 11.20 -2.72
CA ASN A 138 13.89 10.65 -1.87
C ASN A 138 13.70 11.05 -0.39
N SER A 139 13.44 12.33 -0.14
CA SER A 139 13.21 12.86 1.22
C SER A 139 12.05 12.18 1.94
N THR A 140 10.97 11.85 1.23
CA THR A 140 9.82 11.13 1.81
C THR A 140 10.20 9.72 2.23
N ILE A 141 10.92 8.99 1.38
CA ILE A 141 11.35 7.63 1.68
C ILE A 141 12.39 7.61 2.80
N GLU A 142 13.36 8.53 2.78
CA GLU A 142 14.36 8.67 3.84
C GLU A 142 13.72 8.97 5.20
N ARG A 143 12.75 9.91 5.24
CA ARG A 143 11.99 10.23 6.46
C ARG A 143 11.25 9.01 7.00
N LEU A 144 10.53 8.27 6.14
CA LEU A 144 9.78 7.07 6.52
C LEU A 144 10.71 6.01 7.12
N VAL A 145 11.84 5.76 6.45
CA VAL A 145 12.87 4.81 6.91
C VAL A 145 13.49 5.27 8.23
N ALA A 146 13.76 6.57 8.41
CA ALA A 146 14.32 7.13 9.63
C ALA A 146 13.37 6.95 10.82
N VAL A 147 12.08 7.22 10.65
CA VAL A 147 11.05 7.01 11.68
C VAL A 147 10.97 5.54 12.10
N ALA A 148 10.93 4.63 11.14
CA ALA A 148 10.90 3.19 11.43
C ALA A 148 12.17 2.72 12.15
N ARG A 149 13.35 3.18 11.72
CA ARG A 149 14.63 2.88 12.41
C ARG A 149 14.69 3.44 13.82
N ALA A 150 14.19 4.66 14.03
CA ALA A 150 14.08 5.26 15.37
C ALA A 150 13.19 4.44 16.30
N ALA A 151 12.21 3.73 15.77
CA ALA A 151 11.37 2.79 16.53
C ALA A 151 12.05 1.42 16.80
N GLY A 152 13.23 1.16 16.23
CA GLY A 152 13.94 -0.12 16.35
C GLY A 152 13.59 -1.15 15.28
N LEU A 153 12.87 -0.73 14.23
CA LEU A 153 12.62 -1.54 13.05
C LEU A 153 13.82 -1.54 12.08
N LYS A 154 13.85 -2.53 11.20
CA LYS A 154 14.85 -2.69 10.13
C LYS A 154 14.14 -2.75 8.78
N PRO A 155 13.82 -1.60 8.17
CA PRO A 155 13.21 -1.58 6.86
C PRO A 155 14.05 -2.32 5.83
N VAL A 156 13.44 -3.26 5.11
CA VAL A 156 14.09 -4.04 4.03
C VAL A 156 13.52 -3.69 2.67
N ALA A 157 12.33 -3.09 2.63
CA ALA A 157 11.75 -2.50 1.43
C ALA A 157 10.72 -1.43 1.78
N VAL A 158 10.47 -0.54 0.82
CA VAL A 158 9.32 0.35 0.81
C VAL A 158 8.49 0.02 -0.43
N ASP A 159 7.24 -0.30 -0.22
CA ASP A 159 6.34 -0.82 -1.25
C ASP A 159 5.44 0.27 -1.83
N VAL A 160 4.90 0.00 -3.01
CA VAL A 160 3.89 0.84 -3.65
C VAL A 160 2.52 0.55 -3.02
N PRO A 161 1.78 1.58 -2.56
CA PRO A 161 0.48 1.37 -1.91
C PRO A 161 -0.51 0.54 -2.74
N ALA A 162 -0.62 0.81 -4.04
CA ALA A 162 -1.51 0.06 -4.92
C ALA A 162 -1.17 -1.45 -4.97
N CYS A 163 0.12 -1.80 -4.93
CA CYS A 163 0.56 -3.19 -4.88
C CYS A 163 0.22 -3.87 -3.55
N ALA A 164 0.37 -3.16 -2.43
CA ALA A 164 -0.02 -3.66 -1.11
C ALA A 164 -1.53 -3.92 -1.03
N TRP A 165 -2.35 -2.96 -1.48
CA TRP A 165 -3.80 -3.13 -1.56
C TRP A 165 -4.23 -4.29 -2.44
N ARG A 166 -3.62 -4.43 -3.63
CA ARG A 166 -3.92 -5.55 -4.53
C ARG A 166 -3.65 -6.92 -3.91
N ARG A 167 -2.58 -7.03 -3.09
CA ARG A 167 -2.28 -8.26 -2.36
C ARG A 167 -3.24 -8.52 -1.21
N ALA A 168 -3.67 -7.45 -0.54
CA ALA A 168 -4.61 -7.57 0.57
C ALA A 168 -6.00 -7.98 0.12
N ILE A 169 -6.44 -7.47 -1.04
CA ILE A 169 -7.82 -7.63 -1.54
C ILE A 169 -7.77 -8.01 -3.03
N PRO A 170 -7.37 -9.24 -3.35
CA PRO A 170 -7.14 -9.68 -4.75
C PRO A 170 -8.42 -9.74 -5.59
N ASP A 171 -9.58 -9.90 -4.95
CA ASP A 171 -10.86 -10.07 -5.62
C ASP A 171 -11.59 -8.76 -5.94
N ALA A 172 -11.12 -7.61 -5.46
CA ALA A 172 -11.69 -6.32 -5.79
C ALA A 172 -11.09 -5.75 -7.08
N ASP A 173 -11.87 -4.94 -7.80
CA ASP A 173 -11.41 -4.15 -8.94
C ASP A 173 -10.94 -2.76 -8.49
N ALA A 174 -11.44 -2.30 -7.33
CA ALA A 174 -10.99 -1.07 -6.68
C ALA A 174 -11.09 -1.18 -5.15
N VAL A 175 -10.34 -0.34 -4.46
CA VAL A 175 -10.40 -0.17 -3.00
C VAL A 175 -10.62 1.30 -2.69
N LEU A 176 -11.62 1.61 -1.88
CA LEU A 176 -11.86 2.91 -1.28
C LEU A 176 -11.49 2.82 0.20
N ASP A 177 -10.38 3.45 0.56
CA ASP A 177 -9.90 3.52 1.95
C ASP A 177 -10.37 4.82 2.60
N CYS A 178 -11.24 4.70 3.59
CA CYS A 178 -11.79 5.78 4.40
C CYS A 178 -11.32 5.68 5.87
N THR A 179 -10.21 5.02 6.14
CA THR A 179 -9.70 4.81 7.51
C THR A 179 -9.16 6.09 8.14
N SER A 180 -8.80 7.09 7.33
CA SER A 180 -8.35 8.40 7.77
C SER A 180 -9.36 9.49 7.38
N ASP A 181 -9.10 10.73 7.77
CA ASP A 181 -9.88 11.89 7.37
C ASP A 181 -9.83 12.19 5.88
N ARG A 182 -8.82 11.63 5.18
CA ARG A 182 -8.66 11.69 3.72
C ARG A 182 -8.97 10.32 3.12
N ALA A 183 -9.94 10.28 2.21
CA ALA A 183 -10.22 9.06 1.47
C ALA A 183 -9.21 8.84 0.33
N VAL A 184 -8.85 7.58 0.11
CA VAL A 184 -7.95 7.15 -0.97
C VAL A 184 -8.67 6.09 -1.80
N LEU A 185 -8.85 6.34 -3.08
CA LEU A 185 -9.36 5.36 -4.03
C LEU A 185 -8.21 4.80 -4.85
N VAL A 186 -8.07 3.49 -4.86
CA VAL A 186 -7.14 2.77 -5.75
C VAL A 186 -7.96 1.94 -6.72
N ILE A 187 -7.88 2.26 -8.01
CA ILE A 187 -8.50 1.48 -9.09
C ILE A 187 -7.42 0.57 -9.66
N PHE A 188 -7.64 -0.74 -9.57
CA PHE A 188 -6.68 -1.71 -10.04
C PHE A 188 -6.78 -1.87 -11.56
N SER A 189 -5.74 -1.43 -12.27
CA SER A 189 -5.45 -1.86 -13.62
C SER A 189 -4.34 -2.89 -13.57
N HIS A 190 -4.36 -3.89 -14.45
CA HIS A 190 -3.25 -4.84 -14.50
C HIS A 190 -2.02 -4.18 -15.15
N PRO A 191 -0.87 -4.15 -14.49
CA PRO A 191 -0.47 -4.78 -13.20
C PRO A 191 -0.47 -3.82 -12.03
N VAL A 192 -0.79 -2.55 -12.25
CA VAL A 192 -0.71 -1.44 -11.29
C VAL A 192 -2.10 -0.88 -11.02
N GLY A 193 -2.23 0.01 -10.06
CA GLY A 193 -3.47 0.76 -9.81
C GLY A 193 -3.27 2.24 -10.10
N VAL A 194 -4.35 2.91 -10.47
CA VAL A 194 -4.45 4.37 -10.46
C VAL A 194 -4.96 4.79 -9.09
N THR A 195 -4.25 5.71 -8.46
CA THR A 195 -4.61 6.21 -7.13
C THR A 195 -5.18 7.61 -7.22
N HIS A 196 -6.35 7.80 -6.63
CA HIS A 196 -7.00 9.10 -6.45
C HIS A 196 -7.00 9.45 -4.97
N LEU A 197 -6.59 10.67 -4.65
CA LEU A 197 -6.63 11.22 -3.31
C LEU A 197 -7.76 12.23 -3.24
N PHE A 198 -8.68 12.05 -2.31
CA PHE A 198 -9.77 12.99 -2.09
C PHE A 198 -9.45 13.94 -0.94
N PRO A 199 -9.93 15.19 -0.98
CA PRO A 199 -9.76 16.14 0.11
C PRO A 199 -10.28 15.58 1.44
N PRO A 200 -9.69 16.03 2.57
CA PRO A 200 -10.18 15.62 3.88
C PRO A 200 -11.64 16.06 4.08
N ARG A 201 -12.41 15.24 4.83
CA ARG A 201 -13.77 15.55 5.27
C ARG A 201 -14.77 15.85 4.15
N LEU A 202 -14.60 15.19 2.99
CA LEU A 202 -15.69 15.18 2.01
C LEU A 202 -16.92 14.52 2.63
N ILE A 203 -18.07 15.18 2.47
CA ILE A 203 -19.37 14.58 2.79
C ILE A 203 -19.69 13.47 1.81
N ASP A 204 -20.43 12.48 2.27
CA ASP A 204 -20.66 11.19 1.60
C ASP A 204 -21.14 11.33 0.15
N ASP A 205 -22.12 12.18 -0.13
CA ASP A 205 -22.62 12.42 -1.49
C ASP A 205 -21.54 12.93 -2.45
N ARG A 206 -20.67 13.84 -1.99
CA ARG A 206 -19.57 14.36 -2.78
C ARG A 206 -18.48 13.32 -2.99
N LEU A 207 -18.17 12.54 -1.96
CA LEU A 207 -17.21 11.47 -2.08
C LEU A 207 -17.70 10.40 -3.05
N ALA A 208 -18.94 9.95 -2.92
CA ALA A 208 -19.56 9.01 -3.86
C ALA A 208 -19.55 9.55 -5.30
N SER A 209 -19.90 10.82 -5.50
CA SER A 209 -19.86 11.48 -6.81
C SER A 209 -18.45 11.49 -7.40
N ASN A 210 -17.43 11.80 -6.61
CA ASN A 210 -16.02 11.80 -7.06
C ASN A 210 -15.52 10.38 -7.38
N VAL A 211 -15.94 9.37 -6.61
CA VAL A 211 -15.64 7.96 -6.88
C VAL A 211 -16.25 7.54 -8.22
N ARG A 212 -17.52 7.88 -8.49
CA ARG A 212 -18.17 7.63 -9.78
C ARG A 212 -17.42 8.28 -10.94
N ALA A 213 -17.05 9.54 -10.78
CA ALA A 213 -16.28 10.26 -11.81
C ALA A 213 -14.95 9.56 -12.11
N ALA A 214 -14.23 9.12 -11.08
CA ALA A 214 -12.98 8.38 -11.24
C ALA A 214 -13.19 7.04 -11.98
N PHE A 215 -14.30 6.32 -11.72
CA PHE A 215 -14.63 5.09 -12.44
C PHE A 215 -14.97 5.34 -13.91
N VAL A 216 -15.72 6.42 -14.19
CA VAL A 216 -16.03 6.82 -15.59
C VAL A 216 -14.76 7.18 -16.34
N ASP A 217 -13.85 7.93 -15.72
CA ASP A 217 -12.56 8.30 -16.33
C ASP A 217 -11.69 7.06 -16.57
N ALA A 218 -11.59 6.15 -15.58
CA ALA A 218 -10.84 4.91 -15.72
C ALA A 218 -11.35 4.02 -16.86
N ARG A 219 -12.67 3.93 -17.04
CA ARG A 219 -13.29 3.20 -18.16
C ARG A 219 -13.00 3.89 -19.49
N ARG A 220 -13.20 5.21 -19.59
CA ARG A 220 -12.92 6.00 -20.78
C ARG A 220 -11.47 5.89 -21.24
N ASP A 221 -10.54 5.88 -20.29
CA ASP A 221 -9.11 5.81 -20.54
C ASP A 221 -8.62 4.36 -20.73
N GLY A 222 -9.53 3.38 -20.71
CA GLY A 222 -9.21 1.95 -20.90
C GLY A 222 -8.40 1.33 -19.76
N VAL A 223 -8.40 1.96 -18.58
CA VAL A 223 -7.66 1.51 -17.40
C VAL A 223 -8.34 0.31 -16.76
N ALA A 224 -9.63 0.43 -16.44
CA ALA A 224 -10.44 -0.62 -15.83
C ALA A 224 -11.93 -0.36 -15.99
N ASP A 225 -12.73 -1.45 -16.01
CA ASP A 225 -14.17 -1.43 -15.81
C ASP A 225 -14.46 -1.98 -14.41
N VAL A 226 -14.65 -1.07 -13.46
CA VAL A 226 -14.86 -1.41 -12.05
C VAL A 226 -16.25 -1.97 -11.85
N GLN A 227 -16.32 -3.18 -11.30
CA GLN A 227 -17.56 -3.87 -10.94
C GLN A 227 -17.59 -4.16 -9.44
N ARG A 228 -16.44 -4.48 -8.86
CA ARG A 228 -16.28 -4.92 -7.47
C ARG A 228 -15.43 -3.91 -6.71
N LEU A 229 -16.02 -3.30 -5.69
CA LEU A 229 -15.39 -2.29 -4.86
C LEU A 229 -15.27 -2.81 -3.42
N ALA A 230 -14.07 -2.73 -2.85
CA ALA A 230 -13.87 -2.91 -1.41
C ALA A 230 -13.85 -1.54 -0.73
N ILE A 231 -14.58 -1.41 0.37
CA ILE A 231 -14.60 -0.17 1.17
C ILE A 231 -14.04 -0.49 2.56
N LEU A 232 -13.09 0.32 3.02
CA LEU A 232 -12.48 0.21 4.33
C LEU A 232 -12.66 1.49 5.11
N GLY A 233 -12.82 1.36 6.44
CA GLY A 233 -12.98 2.49 7.35
C GLY A 233 -13.88 2.16 8.52
N SER A 234 -14.17 3.13 9.38
CA SER A 234 -15.13 2.94 10.46
C SER A 234 -16.55 2.91 9.88
N ARG A 235 -17.36 1.92 10.28
CA ARG A 235 -18.71 1.70 9.82
C ARG A 235 -19.60 2.96 9.82
N PHE A 236 -19.38 3.85 10.78
CA PHE A 236 -20.08 5.14 10.88
C PHE A 236 -19.72 6.17 9.80
N ARG A 237 -18.59 6.00 9.10
CA ARG A 237 -18.13 6.96 8.08
C ARG A 237 -18.47 6.54 6.65
N TYR A 238 -18.72 5.28 6.37
CA TYR A 238 -18.88 4.81 4.99
C TYR A 238 -20.19 4.07 4.71
N GLU A 239 -21.08 3.86 5.71
CA GLU A 239 -22.33 3.14 5.52
C GLU A 239 -23.20 3.83 4.43
N SER A 240 -23.29 5.16 4.49
CA SER A 240 -23.99 5.95 3.48
C SER A 240 -23.33 5.89 2.10
N ILE A 241 -22.00 5.88 2.04
CA ILE A 241 -21.23 5.77 0.78
C ILE A 241 -21.43 4.38 0.17
N GLU A 242 -21.42 3.34 1.00
CA GLU A 242 -21.66 1.96 0.59
C GLU A 242 -23.07 1.81 -0.03
N GLU A 243 -24.09 2.36 0.61
CA GLU A 243 -25.46 2.35 0.09
C GLU A 243 -25.54 3.08 -1.26
N LEU A 244 -25.01 4.31 -1.34
CA LEU A 244 -25.03 5.11 -2.57
C LEU A 244 -24.32 4.41 -3.74
N LEU A 245 -23.19 3.75 -3.51
CA LEU A 245 -22.44 3.06 -4.56
C LEU A 245 -23.10 1.71 -4.91
N ARG A 246 -23.73 1.05 -3.96
CA ARG A 246 -24.51 -0.17 -4.22
C ARG A 246 -25.75 0.12 -5.07
N ASP A 247 -26.44 1.23 -4.82
CA ASP A 247 -27.59 1.67 -5.61
C ASP A 247 -27.21 1.99 -7.07
N ASP A 248 -25.96 2.38 -7.31
CA ASP A 248 -25.40 2.56 -8.64
C ASP A 248 -25.01 1.23 -9.34
N GLY A 249 -25.18 0.10 -8.67
CA GLY A 249 -24.92 -1.24 -9.21
C GLY A 249 -23.53 -1.79 -8.97
N TYR A 250 -22.69 -1.13 -8.16
CA TYR A 250 -21.38 -1.69 -7.78
C TYR A 250 -21.55 -2.82 -6.75
N ALA A 251 -20.87 -3.93 -6.98
CA ALA A 251 -20.82 -5.02 -6.01
C ALA A 251 -19.81 -4.65 -4.89
N ILE A 252 -20.31 -4.43 -3.69
CA ILE A 252 -19.44 -4.15 -2.54
C ILE A 252 -18.87 -5.46 -2.01
N CYS A 253 -17.53 -5.58 -2.11
CA CYS A 253 -16.80 -6.75 -1.63
C CYS A 253 -16.57 -6.63 -0.13
N PRO A 254 -17.00 -7.62 0.67
CA PRO A 254 -16.63 -7.65 2.07
C PRO A 254 -15.12 -7.86 2.22
N VAL A 255 -14.50 -7.08 3.08
CA VAL A 255 -13.10 -7.27 3.44
C VAL A 255 -13.05 -8.01 4.77
N ALA A 256 -12.72 -9.29 4.72
CA ALA A 256 -12.57 -10.11 5.92
C ALA A 256 -11.21 -10.83 5.88
N LEU A 257 -10.38 -10.57 6.86
CA LEU A 257 -9.06 -11.19 7.00
C LEU A 257 -8.97 -11.90 8.36
N GLY A 258 -8.68 -13.20 8.33
CA GLY A 258 -8.58 -13.99 9.56
C GLY A 258 -9.87 -14.01 10.39
N GLY A 259 -11.05 -13.88 9.76
CA GLY A 259 -12.35 -13.85 10.44
C GLY A 259 -12.75 -12.50 11.05
N VAL A 260 -11.97 -11.44 10.79
CA VAL A 260 -12.26 -10.07 11.19
C VAL A 260 -12.76 -9.28 9.98
N GLU A 261 -13.93 -8.67 10.09
CA GLU A 261 -14.48 -7.81 9.06
C GLU A 261 -13.81 -6.43 9.07
N SER A 262 -13.46 -5.93 7.87
CA SER A 262 -12.83 -4.62 7.64
C SER A 262 -11.73 -4.25 8.65
N PRO A 263 -10.73 -5.11 8.85
CA PRO A 263 -9.73 -4.86 9.89
C PRO A 263 -8.85 -3.66 9.52
N THR A 264 -8.57 -2.80 10.49
CA THR A 264 -7.69 -1.62 10.35
C THR A 264 -6.27 -1.97 9.90
N TRP A 265 -5.84 -3.22 10.09
CA TRP A 265 -4.55 -3.73 9.67
C TRP A 265 -4.54 -4.36 8.25
N THR A 266 -5.62 -4.20 7.46
CA THR A 266 -5.73 -4.77 6.10
C THR A 266 -4.56 -4.35 5.21
N PHE A 267 -4.18 -3.09 5.25
CA PHE A 267 -3.07 -2.59 4.46
C PHE A 267 -1.72 -3.18 4.92
N ALA A 268 -1.48 -3.24 6.23
CA ALA A 268 -0.30 -3.89 6.81
C ALA A 268 -0.21 -5.39 6.44
N TYR A 269 -1.37 -6.08 6.30
CA TYR A 269 -1.44 -7.44 5.77
C TYR A 269 -0.90 -7.52 4.33
N GLY A 270 -1.31 -6.61 3.46
CA GLY A 270 -0.79 -6.52 2.10
C GLY A 270 0.71 -6.28 2.04
N LEU A 271 1.27 -5.50 2.98
CA LEU A 271 2.71 -5.31 3.13
C LEU A 271 3.42 -6.58 3.62
N ALA A 272 2.87 -7.26 4.63
CA ALA A 272 3.43 -8.51 5.14
C ALA A 272 3.51 -9.61 4.07
N SER A 273 2.62 -9.61 3.09
CA SER A 273 2.60 -10.54 1.96
C SER A 273 3.58 -10.22 0.83
N TRP A 274 4.35 -9.14 0.94
CA TRP A 274 5.26 -8.62 -0.07
C TRP A 274 6.26 -9.65 -0.63
N SER A 275 6.79 -10.53 0.20
CA SER A 275 7.80 -11.51 -0.19
C SER A 275 7.27 -12.61 -1.12
N ILE A 276 5.95 -12.69 -1.32
CA ILE A 276 5.30 -13.80 -2.00
C ILE A 276 4.90 -13.45 -3.44
N ALA A 277 4.59 -12.20 -3.77
CA ALA A 277 3.97 -11.87 -5.06
C ALA A 277 4.68 -10.82 -5.92
N LEU A 278 5.16 -9.73 -5.36
CA LEU A 278 5.80 -8.64 -6.12
C LEU A 278 6.76 -7.89 -5.21
N ARG A 279 8.04 -7.88 -5.54
CA ARG A 279 9.02 -7.09 -4.80
C ARG A 279 8.81 -5.63 -5.14
N GLY A 280 8.57 -4.79 -4.13
CA GLY A 280 8.28 -3.36 -4.30
C GLY A 280 9.50 -2.48 -4.40
N LEU A 281 9.31 -1.19 -4.25
CA LEU A 281 10.05 -0.04 -4.73
C LEU A 281 11.53 0.06 -4.39
N VAL A 282 12.01 -0.40 -3.26
CA VAL A 282 13.45 -0.22 -2.91
C VAL A 282 13.85 -1.24 -1.86
N ALA A 283 14.85 -2.06 -2.17
CA ALA A 283 15.65 -2.70 -1.13
C ALA A 283 16.51 -1.61 -0.46
N VAL A 284 16.30 -1.36 0.83
CA VAL A 284 16.97 -0.32 1.62
C VAL A 284 18.20 -0.89 2.30
#